data_32c50037c09486314a383f54d8903f38
#
_entry.id   32c50037c09486314a383f54d8903f38
#
_cell.length_a   1.000
_cell.length_b   1.000
_cell.length_c   1.000
_cell.angle_alpha   90.00
_cell.angle_beta   90.00
_cell.angle_gamma   90.00
#
_symmetry.space_group_name_H-M   'P 1'
#
loop_
_entity.id
_entity.type
_entity.pdbx_description
1 polymer ?
#
loop_
_entity_poly.entity_id
_entity_poly.type
_entity_poly.pdbx_seq_one_letter_code
_entity_poly.pdbx_strand_id
1 'polypeptide(L)'
;MSRRVSAPKREIIPDAKYGDRLVAKFVNSLMLAGKRSTAEKCLYGAFEIIEERYKDEPLDVFKKALDAVKPRVEVKSRRVGGATYQVPVEVRSDRRNALAMRWLVQYSRARGEKSMEERLA
;
A
#
# COMPACT_ATOMS: atom_id res chain seq x y z
N MET A 1 -1.97 -19.42 17.56
CA MET A 1 -1.45 -19.74 16.21
C MET A 1 -1.70 -21.19 15.88
N SER A 2 -2.19 -21.46 14.69
CA SER A 2 -2.41 -22.82 14.24
C SER A 2 -1.21 -23.32 13.44
N ARG A 3 -0.74 -24.52 13.75
CA ARG A 3 0.32 -25.17 12.97
C ARG A 3 -0.20 -25.92 11.76
N ARG A 4 -1.50 -26.22 11.73
CA ARG A 4 -2.13 -27.05 10.69
C ARG A 4 -2.84 -26.25 9.62
N VAL A 5 -3.32 -25.07 9.95
CA VAL A 5 -4.14 -24.23 9.08
C VAL A 5 -3.63 -22.82 9.12
N SER A 6 -3.54 -22.16 7.96
CA SER A 6 -3.25 -20.74 7.90
C SER A 6 -4.35 -19.94 8.60
N ALA A 7 -3.99 -18.88 9.28
CA ALA A 7 -4.96 -17.99 9.89
C ALA A 7 -5.90 -17.42 8.82
N PRO A 8 -7.22 -17.40 9.06
CA PRO A 8 -8.14 -16.81 8.08
C PRO A 8 -7.88 -15.32 7.96
N LYS A 9 -7.98 -14.81 6.74
CA LYS A 9 -7.84 -13.39 6.49
C LYS A 9 -9.09 -12.68 6.99
N ARG A 10 -8.88 -11.61 7.76
CA ARG A 10 -9.99 -10.80 8.25
C ARG A 10 -10.56 -9.97 7.11
N GLU A 11 -11.88 -9.87 7.06
CA GLU A 11 -12.53 -8.94 6.14
C GLU A 11 -12.22 -7.51 6.57
N ILE A 12 -11.95 -6.67 5.59
CA ILE A 12 -11.68 -5.26 5.84
C ILE A 12 -12.94 -4.47 5.54
N ILE A 13 -13.33 -3.65 6.52
CA ILE A 13 -14.49 -2.77 6.36
C ILE A 13 -14.10 -1.68 5.34
N PRO A 14 -14.92 -1.46 4.29
CA PRO A 14 -14.63 -0.42 3.32
C PRO A 14 -14.52 0.96 3.96
N ASP A 15 -13.76 1.83 3.32
CA ASP A 15 -13.56 3.19 3.77
C ASP A 15 -14.88 3.96 3.82
N ALA A 16 -15.07 4.78 4.88
CA ALA A 16 -16.31 5.51 5.11
C ALA A 16 -16.59 6.58 4.05
N LYS A 17 -15.54 7.21 3.51
CA LYS A 17 -15.70 8.30 2.54
C LYS A 17 -15.85 7.81 1.10
N TYR A 18 -15.05 6.82 0.71
CA TYR A 18 -15.02 6.32 -0.67
C TYR A 18 -15.63 4.93 -0.83
N GLY A 19 -15.89 4.25 0.28
CA GLY A 19 -16.48 2.91 0.26
C GLY A 19 -15.61 1.84 -0.39
N ASP A 20 -14.30 2.05 -0.42
CA ASP A 20 -13.35 1.18 -1.10
C ASP A 20 -12.46 0.42 -0.12
N ARG A 21 -12.32 -0.87 -0.32
CA ARG A 21 -11.49 -1.73 0.54
C ARG A 21 -9.99 -1.48 0.36
N LEU A 22 -9.56 -1.14 -0.85
CA LEU A 22 -8.15 -0.82 -1.11
C LEU A 22 -7.74 0.46 -0.37
N VAL A 23 -8.63 1.45 -0.34
CA VAL A 23 -8.40 2.68 0.42
C VAL A 23 -8.28 2.36 1.91
N ALA A 24 -9.16 1.52 2.44
CA ALA A 24 -9.10 1.10 3.84
C ALA A 24 -7.79 0.36 4.17
N LYS A 25 -7.35 -0.53 3.30
CA LYS A 25 -6.07 -1.22 3.45
C LYS A 25 -4.90 -0.26 3.42
N PHE A 26 -4.94 0.73 2.54
CA PHE A 26 -3.89 1.73 2.44
C PHE A 26 -3.82 2.59 3.71
N VAL A 27 -4.96 2.97 4.28
CA VAL A 27 -5.01 3.65 5.57
C VAL A 27 -4.33 2.82 6.66
N ASN A 28 -4.59 1.51 6.69
CA ASN A 28 -3.95 0.62 7.64
C ASN A 28 -2.42 0.59 7.46
N SER A 29 -1.94 0.62 6.22
CA SER A 29 -0.50 0.66 5.91
C SER A 29 0.14 1.99 6.32
N LEU A 30 -0.61 3.08 6.20
CA LEU A 30 -0.16 4.42 6.54
C LEU A 30 -0.18 4.67 8.05
N MET A 31 -1.03 3.97 8.77
CA MET A 31 -1.26 4.14 10.19
C MET A 31 -0.01 3.87 11.04
N LEU A 32 0.23 4.75 12.02
CA LEU A 32 1.29 4.59 13.03
C LEU A 32 0.65 4.52 14.41
N ALA A 33 1.11 3.56 15.21
CA ALA A 33 0.66 3.40 16.60
C ALA A 33 -0.87 3.32 16.77
N GLY A 34 -1.57 2.75 15.79
CA GLY A 34 -3.01 2.60 15.83
C GLY A 34 -3.83 3.87 15.61
N LYS A 35 -3.21 4.95 15.18
CA LYS A 35 -3.89 6.25 14.97
C LYS A 35 -4.57 6.33 13.62
N ARG A 36 -5.69 5.63 13.48
CA ARG A 36 -6.44 5.54 12.23
C ARG A 36 -6.98 6.88 11.76
N SER A 37 -7.54 7.68 12.65
CA SER A 37 -8.11 8.99 12.30
C SER A 37 -7.07 9.91 11.66
N THR A 38 -5.85 9.92 12.20
CA THR A 38 -4.74 10.72 11.66
C THR A 38 -4.35 10.23 10.28
N ALA A 39 -4.25 8.91 10.09
CA ALA A 39 -3.93 8.32 8.78
C ALA A 39 -5.01 8.63 7.75
N GLU A 40 -6.28 8.56 8.12
CA GLU A 40 -7.39 8.92 7.24
C GLU A 40 -7.32 10.38 6.81
N LYS A 41 -7.03 11.28 7.73
CA LYS A 41 -6.85 12.70 7.41
C LYS A 41 -5.72 12.93 6.42
N CYS A 42 -4.59 12.25 6.59
CA CYS A 42 -3.46 12.34 5.67
C CYS A 42 -3.85 11.90 4.27
N LEU A 43 -4.51 10.75 4.16
CA LEU A 43 -4.90 10.21 2.86
C LEU A 43 -5.96 11.07 2.18
N TYR A 44 -6.97 11.51 2.90
CA TYR A 44 -8.02 12.36 2.35
C TYR A 44 -7.48 13.72 1.94
N GLY A 45 -6.56 14.28 2.71
CA GLY A 45 -5.86 15.51 2.36
C GLY A 45 -5.04 15.36 1.07
N ALA A 46 -4.35 14.24 0.93
CA ALA A 46 -3.61 13.93 -0.30
C ALA A 46 -4.55 13.81 -1.51
N PHE A 47 -5.70 13.19 -1.34
CA PHE A 47 -6.71 13.06 -2.40
C PHE A 47 -7.27 14.43 -2.81
N GLU A 48 -7.48 15.33 -1.86
CA GLU A 48 -7.92 16.69 -2.17
C GLU A 48 -6.87 17.44 -3.00
N ILE A 49 -5.60 17.30 -2.67
CA ILE A 49 -4.50 17.91 -3.42
C ILE A 49 -4.45 17.35 -4.84
N ILE A 50 -4.63 16.05 -5.02
CA ILE A 50 -4.66 15.40 -6.33
C ILE A 50 -5.81 15.97 -7.16
N GLU A 51 -7.00 16.08 -6.57
CA GLU A 51 -8.18 16.61 -7.26
C GLU A 51 -7.95 18.04 -7.72
N GLU A 52 -7.35 18.89 -6.91
CA GLU A 52 -7.03 20.27 -7.27
C GLU A 52 -6.01 20.38 -8.39
N ARG A 53 -4.93 19.58 -8.30
CA ARG A 53 -3.82 19.66 -9.27
C ARG A 53 -4.14 19.05 -10.63
N TYR A 54 -4.78 17.91 -10.63
CA TYR A 54 -5.00 17.12 -11.85
C TYR A 54 -6.43 17.16 -12.35
N LYS A 55 -7.35 17.65 -11.53
CA LYS A 55 -8.79 17.71 -11.82
C LYS A 55 -9.40 16.35 -12.20
N ASP A 56 -8.76 15.27 -11.73
CA ASP A 56 -9.23 13.91 -11.90
C ASP A 56 -9.79 13.39 -10.59
N GLU A 57 -10.59 12.32 -10.66
CA GLU A 57 -11.08 11.68 -9.45
C GLU A 57 -9.93 11.03 -8.68
N PRO A 58 -9.74 11.38 -7.39
CA PRO A 58 -8.60 10.90 -6.60
C PRO A 58 -8.53 9.39 -6.53
N LEU A 59 -9.67 8.70 -6.44
CA LEU A 59 -9.72 7.25 -6.34
C LEU A 59 -9.14 6.58 -7.58
N ASP A 60 -9.45 7.10 -8.78
CA ASP A 60 -8.91 6.57 -10.03
C ASP A 60 -7.40 6.77 -10.12
N VAL A 61 -6.91 7.94 -9.72
CA VAL A 61 -5.47 8.23 -9.68
C VAL A 61 -4.77 7.29 -8.71
N PHE A 62 -5.35 7.05 -7.54
CA PHE A 62 -4.83 6.12 -6.53
C PHE A 62 -4.70 4.71 -7.10
N LYS A 63 -5.74 4.20 -7.75
CA LYS A 63 -5.72 2.87 -8.34
C LYS A 63 -4.70 2.74 -9.46
N LYS A 64 -4.57 3.75 -10.31
CA LYS A 64 -3.55 3.78 -11.37
C LYS A 64 -2.14 3.77 -10.79
N ALA A 65 -1.91 4.54 -9.73
CA ALA A 65 -0.62 4.58 -9.05
C ALA A 65 -0.27 3.22 -8.44
N LEU A 66 -1.22 2.55 -7.79
CA LEU A 66 -1.01 1.21 -7.27
C LEU A 66 -0.66 0.22 -8.36
N ASP A 67 -1.38 0.24 -9.48
CA ASP A 67 -1.13 -0.66 -10.60
C ASP A 67 0.26 -0.44 -11.20
N ALA A 68 0.71 0.81 -11.26
CA ALA A 68 2.04 1.14 -11.77
C ALA A 68 3.16 0.62 -10.87
N VAL A 69 2.92 0.53 -9.56
CA VAL A 69 3.92 0.11 -8.58
C VAL A 69 3.91 -1.39 -8.32
N LYS A 70 2.80 -2.07 -8.58
CA LYS A 70 2.66 -3.52 -8.31
C LYS A 70 3.72 -4.35 -9.00
N PRO A 71 4.50 -5.16 -8.25
CA PRO A 71 5.48 -6.05 -8.85
C PRO A 71 4.79 -7.32 -9.37
N ARG A 72 5.22 -7.81 -10.52
CA ARG A 72 4.77 -9.12 -11.03
C ARG A 72 5.62 -10.23 -10.47
N VAL A 73 6.90 -9.94 -10.21
CA VAL A 73 7.90 -10.90 -9.79
C VAL A 73 8.66 -10.33 -8.61
N GLU A 74 8.95 -11.18 -7.65
CA GLU A 74 9.75 -10.86 -6.48
C GLU A 74 10.98 -11.77 -6.47
N VAL A 75 12.14 -11.21 -6.11
CA VAL A 75 13.37 -11.98 -5.99
C VAL A 75 13.48 -12.54 -4.59
N LYS A 76 13.60 -13.85 -4.49
CA LYS A 76 13.79 -14.55 -3.21
C LYS A 76 15.13 -15.24 -3.19
N SER A 77 15.81 -15.20 -2.06
CA SER A 77 17.06 -15.92 -1.84
C SER A 77 16.77 -17.42 -1.68
N ARG A 78 17.52 -18.23 -2.40
CA ARG A 78 17.44 -19.68 -2.29
C ARG A 78 18.83 -20.26 -2.15
N ARG A 79 19.00 -21.14 -1.18
CA ARG A 79 20.27 -21.80 -0.92
C ARG A 79 20.34 -23.12 -1.65
N VAL A 80 21.32 -23.28 -2.52
CA VAL A 80 21.55 -24.50 -3.28
C VAL A 80 23.05 -24.80 -3.26
N GLY A 81 23.44 -26.00 -2.78
CA GLY A 81 24.82 -26.44 -2.76
C GLY A 81 25.78 -25.54 -2.00
N GLY A 82 25.33 -24.88 -0.91
CA GLY A 82 26.13 -23.98 -0.12
C GLY A 82 26.22 -22.53 -0.64
N ALA A 83 25.71 -22.28 -1.85
CA ALA A 83 25.65 -20.94 -2.42
C ALA A 83 24.24 -20.38 -2.31
N THR A 84 24.12 -19.07 -2.15
CA THR A 84 22.84 -18.37 -2.09
C THR A 84 22.55 -17.75 -3.46
N TYR A 85 21.43 -18.12 -4.05
CA TYR A 85 20.98 -17.59 -5.32
C TYR A 85 19.70 -16.78 -5.13
N GLN A 86 19.55 -15.74 -5.93
CA GLN A 86 18.30 -14.97 -5.99
C GLN A 86 17.45 -15.53 -7.13
N VAL A 87 16.29 -16.05 -6.77
CA VAL A 87 15.37 -16.68 -7.73
C VAL A 87 14.15 -15.80 -7.91
N PRO A 88 13.78 -15.44 -9.16
CA PRO A 88 12.54 -14.70 -9.39
C PRO A 88 11.33 -15.62 -9.14
N VAL A 89 10.37 -15.12 -8.39
CA VAL A 89 9.15 -15.85 -8.04
C VAL A 89 7.95 -14.96 -8.34
N GLU A 90 6.94 -15.55 -8.98
CA GLU A 90 5.69 -14.83 -9.25
C GLU A 90 5.01 -14.42 -7.95
N VAL A 91 4.54 -13.18 -7.89
CA VAL A 91 3.92 -12.63 -6.69
C VAL A 91 2.41 -12.77 -6.76
N ARG A 92 1.80 -13.30 -5.69
CA ARG A 92 0.34 -13.40 -5.58
C ARG A 92 -0.29 -12.01 -5.51
N SER A 93 -1.53 -11.89 -6.00
CA SER A 93 -2.23 -10.61 -6.07
C SER A 93 -2.32 -9.88 -4.72
N ASP A 94 -2.59 -10.59 -3.64
CA ASP A 94 -2.66 -10.00 -2.30
C ASP A 94 -1.33 -9.37 -1.89
N ARG A 95 -0.23 -10.09 -2.14
CA ARG A 95 1.10 -9.59 -1.82
C ARG A 95 1.52 -8.46 -2.74
N ARG A 96 1.09 -8.48 -4.00
CA ARG A 96 1.35 -7.38 -4.95
C ARG A 96 0.75 -6.08 -4.44
N ASN A 97 -0.50 -6.12 -3.99
CA ASN A 97 -1.17 -4.97 -3.40
C ASN A 97 -0.46 -4.50 -2.12
N ALA A 98 -0.11 -5.42 -1.23
CA ALA A 98 0.57 -5.11 0.02
C ALA A 98 1.94 -4.47 -0.22
N LEU A 99 2.72 -5.01 -1.16
CA LEU A 99 4.03 -4.45 -1.51
C LEU A 99 3.89 -3.06 -2.14
N ALA A 100 2.94 -2.87 -3.06
CA ALA A 100 2.69 -1.58 -3.69
C ALA A 100 2.35 -0.52 -2.65
N MET A 101 1.45 -0.84 -1.73
CA MET A 101 1.05 0.07 -0.66
C MET A 101 2.22 0.41 0.27
N ARG A 102 2.99 -0.59 0.66
CA ARG A 102 4.17 -0.41 1.52
C ARG A 102 5.19 0.52 0.87
N TRP A 103 5.46 0.30 -0.42
CA TRP A 103 6.44 1.12 -1.15
C TRP A 103 5.97 2.55 -1.33
N LEU A 104 4.70 2.76 -1.64
CA LEU A 104 4.14 4.11 -1.74
C LEU A 104 4.30 4.87 -0.43
N VAL A 105 3.97 4.26 0.69
CA VAL A 105 4.11 4.87 2.02
C VAL A 105 5.58 5.15 2.33
N GLN A 106 6.44 4.17 2.11
CA GLN A 106 7.87 4.26 2.41
C GLN A 106 8.55 5.39 1.63
N TYR A 107 8.31 5.45 0.32
CA TYR A 107 8.92 6.48 -0.51
C TYR A 107 8.30 7.86 -0.29
N SER A 108 7.01 7.91 0.05
CA SER A 108 6.37 9.17 0.44
C SER A 108 7.02 9.78 1.68
N ARG A 109 7.33 8.96 2.68
CA ARG A 109 8.00 9.42 3.90
C ARG A 109 9.41 9.94 3.65
N ALA A 110 10.06 9.47 2.59
CA ALA A 110 11.41 9.89 2.23
C ALA A 110 11.43 11.22 1.47
N ARG A 111 10.29 11.75 1.05
CA ARG A 111 10.23 13.01 0.31
C ARG A 111 10.42 14.22 1.24
N GLY A 112 10.78 15.35 0.64
CA GLY A 112 11.14 16.56 1.36
C GLY A 112 10.02 17.55 1.65
N GLU A 113 8.79 17.28 1.22
CA GLU A 113 7.65 18.16 1.49
C GLU A 113 7.34 18.21 2.99
N LYS A 114 6.74 19.30 3.45
CA LYS A 114 6.51 19.53 4.88
C LYS A 114 5.50 18.57 5.50
N SER A 115 4.35 18.39 4.87
CA SER A 115 3.30 17.53 5.42
C SER A 115 3.25 16.19 4.72
N MET A 116 2.75 15.17 5.43
CA MET A 116 2.55 13.84 4.85
C MET A 116 1.50 13.88 3.73
N GLU A 117 0.52 14.75 3.83
CA GLU A 117 -0.50 14.95 2.79
C GLU A 117 0.14 15.37 1.47
N GLU A 118 1.06 16.31 1.51
CA GLU A 118 1.80 16.77 0.33
C GLU A 118 2.74 15.69 -0.20
N ARG A 119 3.41 14.96 0.69
CA ARG A 119 4.32 13.87 0.31
C ARG A 119 3.57 12.74 -0.39
N LEU A 120 2.40 12.41 0.10
CA LEU A 120 1.59 11.31 -0.45
C LEU A 120 0.94 11.70 -1.78
N ALA A 121 0.53 12.93 -1.91
CA ALA A 121 -0.04 13.42 -3.16
C ALA A 121 1.02 13.46 -4.27
#